data_7b47224662ad73bd77102db205b1eb7a
#
_entry.id   7b47224662ad73bd77102db205b1eb7a
#
_cell.length_a   1.000
_cell.length_b   1.000
_cell.length_c   1.000
_cell.angle_alpha   90.00
_cell.angle_beta   90.00
_cell.angle_gamma   90.00
#
_symmetry.space_group_name_H-M   'P 1'
#
loop_
_entity.id
_entity.type
_entity.pdbx_description
1 polymer ?
#
loop_
_entity_poly.entity_id
_entity_poly.type
_entity_poly.pdbx_seq_one_letter_code
_entity_poly.pdbx_strand_id
1 'polypeptide(L)'
;MKKLKINQNIFLAFLLLFSSIYTLKAQDSKVVLSESKLTVLGTSNVHDWEIEAKAMSGKSHPTIVGGVLKGIKSLDFAVEVEQLVSGRKGMDANTLKALKSKTYKNIHFKLVNVAKTTITSTNNYSLETQGDLTVSGVTKRINQIFLVKVQGSKTIFSGKTKIDMTQYNIKPPKALMGAIKTGAAVIVDFKVTYN
;
A
#
# COMPACT_ATOMS: atom_id res chain seq x y z
N MET A 1 -37.40 57.54 16.98
CA MET A 1 -36.44 56.47 16.60
C MET A 1 -36.21 55.57 17.80
N LYS A 2 -36.79 54.34 17.84
CA LYS A 2 -36.58 53.36 18.93
C LYS A 2 -35.27 52.65 18.70
N LYS A 3 -34.29 52.83 19.59
CA LYS A 3 -33.04 52.07 19.61
C LYS A 3 -33.33 50.65 20.10
N LEU A 4 -33.14 49.64 19.24
CA LEU A 4 -33.21 48.26 19.65
C LEU A 4 -32.01 47.98 20.60
N LYS A 5 -32.32 47.69 21.84
CA LYS A 5 -31.32 47.18 22.80
C LYS A 5 -31.17 45.66 22.53
N ILE A 6 -30.18 45.29 21.75
CA ILE A 6 -29.82 43.87 21.59
C ILE A 6 -29.28 43.38 22.92
N ASN A 7 -29.95 42.39 23.50
CA ASN A 7 -29.57 41.81 24.79
C ASN A 7 -28.21 41.13 24.66
N GLN A 8 -27.19 41.66 25.37
CA GLN A 8 -25.80 41.18 25.32
C GLN A 8 -25.67 39.64 25.55
N ASN A 9 -26.60 39.08 26.32
CA ASN A 9 -26.66 37.64 26.59
C ASN A 9 -27.08 36.80 25.39
N ILE A 10 -27.89 37.37 24.45
CA ILE A 10 -28.31 36.67 23.21
C ILE A 10 -27.16 36.68 22.22
N PHE A 11 -26.33 37.72 22.19
CA PHE A 11 -25.17 37.80 21.31
C PHE A 11 -24.07 36.80 21.75
N LEU A 12 -23.90 36.64 23.07
CA LEU A 12 -22.94 35.70 23.65
C LEU A 12 -23.37 34.21 23.40
N ALA A 13 -24.70 33.93 23.48
CA ALA A 13 -25.23 32.60 23.16
C ALA A 13 -25.06 32.23 21.67
N PHE A 14 -25.17 33.22 20.78
CA PHE A 14 -24.97 33.01 19.33
C PHE A 14 -23.50 32.77 18.96
N LEU A 15 -22.57 33.36 19.70
CA LEU A 15 -21.12 33.16 19.51
C LEU A 15 -20.65 31.77 19.96
N LEU A 16 -21.29 31.21 20.98
CA LEU A 16 -20.99 29.86 21.48
C LEU A 16 -21.51 28.74 20.58
N LEU A 17 -22.52 29.00 19.75
CA LEU A 17 -23.06 28.02 18.78
C LEU A 17 -22.18 27.85 17.53
N PHE A 18 -21.28 28.80 17.24
CA PHE A 18 -20.40 28.77 16.07
C PHE A 18 -19.05 28.12 16.32
N SER A 19 -18.73 27.74 17.56
CA SER A 19 -17.43 27.11 17.92
C SER A 19 -17.43 25.59 17.87
N SER A 20 -18.43 24.93 17.23
CA SER A 20 -18.33 23.52 16.88
C SER A 20 -17.34 23.35 15.74
N ILE A 21 -16.05 23.56 16.04
CA ILE A 21 -14.97 23.17 15.16
C ILE A 21 -15.03 21.64 15.08
N TYR A 22 -15.66 21.12 14.04
CA TYR A 22 -15.55 19.73 13.68
C TYR A 22 -14.08 19.46 13.38
N THR A 23 -13.34 18.99 14.37
CA THR A 23 -12.05 18.37 14.13
C THR A 23 -12.32 17.12 13.31
N LEU A 24 -12.26 17.23 11.98
CA LEU A 24 -12.13 16.08 11.09
C LEU A 24 -10.84 15.36 11.51
N LYS A 25 -10.96 14.40 12.40
CA LYS A 25 -9.89 13.45 12.66
C LYS A 25 -9.74 12.67 11.35
N ALA A 26 -8.69 12.96 10.59
CA ALA A 26 -8.27 12.11 9.52
C ALA A 26 -7.97 10.73 10.13
N GLN A 27 -8.88 9.79 9.96
CA GLN A 27 -8.75 8.45 10.52
C GLN A 27 -7.81 7.65 9.62
N ASP A 28 -6.82 6.97 10.22
CA ASP A 28 -5.99 6.01 9.50
C ASP A 28 -6.87 4.90 8.91
N SER A 29 -6.91 4.82 7.59
CA SER A 29 -7.51 3.68 6.91
C SER A 29 -6.56 2.49 6.99
N LYS A 30 -7.08 1.31 7.32
CA LYS A 30 -6.31 0.06 7.45
C LYS A 30 -6.58 -0.88 6.28
N VAL A 31 -5.64 -1.78 6.00
CA VAL A 31 -5.82 -2.81 4.98
C VAL A 31 -7.00 -3.72 5.32
N VAL A 32 -7.90 -3.88 4.34
CA VAL A 32 -9.00 -4.87 4.36
C VAL A 32 -8.52 -6.12 3.65
N LEU A 33 -8.04 -7.10 4.40
CA LEU A 33 -7.38 -8.30 3.85
C LEU A 33 -8.29 -9.09 2.92
N SER A 34 -9.58 -9.26 3.27
CA SER A 34 -10.57 -9.98 2.45
C SER A 34 -10.86 -9.35 1.08
N GLU A 35 -10.51 -8.06 0.90
CA GLU A 35 -10.70 -7.32 -0.35
C GLU A 35 -9.36 -7.00 -1.04
N SER A 36 -8.27 -7.55 -0.53
CA SER A 36 -6.91 -7.28 -0.99
C SER A 36 -6.28 -8.54 -1.56
N LYS A 37 -5.49 -8.39 -2.62
CA LYS A 37 -4.72 -9.46 -3.23
C LYS A 37 -3.35 -8.93 -3.61
N LEU A 38 -2.31 -9.72 -3.35
CA LEU A 38 -0.96 -9.49 -3.84
C LEU A 38 -0.38 -10.82 -4.30
N THR A 39 0.10 -10.84 -5.53
CA THR A 39 0.73 -12.00 -6.16
C THR A 39 2.11 -11.62 -6.67
N VAL A 40 3.08 -12.45 -6.36
CA VAL A 40 4.44 -12.36 -6.91
C VAL A 40 4.55 -13.36 -8.04
N LEU A 41 4.83 -12.86 -9.24
CA LEU A 41 4.99 -13.65 -10.46
C LEU A 41 6.47 -13.71 -10.82
N GLY A 42 6.96 -14.87 -11.15
CA GLY A 42 8.33 -15.08 -11.58
C GLY A 42 8.47 -16.20 -12.60
N THR A 43 9.68 -16.35 -13.11
CA THR A 43 10.00 -17.33 -14.15
C THR A 43 11.06 -18.31 -13.68
N SER A 44 11.16 -19.44 -14.30
CA SER A 44 12.28 -20.36 -14.22
C SER A 44 12.61 -20.92 -15.60
N ASN A 45 13.70 -21.66 -15.69
CA ASN A 45 14.05 -22.35 -16.93
C ASN A 45 13.11 -23.52 -17.27
N VAL A 46 12.11 -23.81 -16.42
CA VAL A 46 11.13 -24.91 -16.63
C VAL A 46 9.74 -24.38 -16.85
N HIS A 47 9.27 -23.47 -16.00
CA HIS A 47 7.92 -22.87 -16.06
C HIS A 47 7.87 -21.55 -15.26
N ASP A 48 6.84 -20.77 -15.52
CA ASP A 48 6.46 -19.62 -14.71
C ASP A 48 5.87 -20.10 -13.37
N TRP A 49 5.93 -19.25 -12.37
CA TRP A 49 5.44 -19.56 -11.04
C TRP A 49 4.81 -18.32 -10.38
N GLU A 50 3.96 -18.57 -9.40
CA GLU A 50 3.34 -17.52 -8.61
C GLU A 50 3.38 -17.84 -7.12
N ILE A 51 3.37 -16.79 -6.31
CA ILE A 51 3.27 -16.81 -4.84
C ILE A 51 2.26 -15.77 -4.43
N GLU A 52 1.29 -16.17 -3.62
CA GLU A 52 0.28 -15.27 -3.09
C GLU A 52 0.62 -14.86 -1.65
N ALA A 53 0.42 -13.59 -1.31
CA ALA A 53 0.52 -13.10 0.06
C ALA A 53 -0.82 -13.33 0.79
N LYS A 54 -0.82 -14.16 1.83
CA LYS A 54 -2.01 -14.48 2.64
C LYS A 54 -2.19 -13.55 3.84
N ALA A 55 -1.14 -12.81 4.24
CA ALA A 55 -1.22 -11.80 5.28
C ALA A 55 -0.55 -10.50 4.84
N MET A 56 -1.31 -9.43 4.95
CA MET A 56 -0.92 -8.07 4.61
C MET A 56 -1.49 -7.11 5.64
N SER A 57 -0.76 -6.06 5.93
CA SER A 57 -1.17 -5.00 6.84
C SER A 57 -0.70 -3.64 6.34
N GLY A 58 -1.18 -2.58 6.95
CA GLY A 58 -0.74 -1.23 6.60
C GLY A 58 -1.78 -0.18 6.91
N LYS A 59 -1.38 1.06 6.70
CA LYS A 59 -2.22 2.23 6.91
C LYS A 59 -2.08 3.19 5.74
N SER A 60 -3.16 3.88 5.42
CA SER A 60 -3.19 4.94 4.43
C SER A 60 -3.91 6.16 4.97
N HIS A 61 -3.40 7.35 4.64
CA HIS A 61 -4.00 8.63 4.93
C HIS A 61 -4.31 9.37 3.61
N PRO A 62 -5.39 9.01 2.91
CA PRO A 62 -5.84 9.77 1.76
C PRO A 62 -6.44 11.10 2.20
N THR A 63 -6.19 12.16 1.44
CA THR A 63 -6.88 13.45 1.59
C THR A 63 -8.00 13.50 0.56
N ILE A 64 -9.23 13.34 1.02
CA ILE A 64 -10.44 13.35 0.16
C ILE A 64 -11.28 14.56 0.56
N VAL A 65 -11.62 15.42 -0.42
CA VAL A 65 -12.46 16.61 -0.22
C VAL A 65 -13.61 16.58 -1.25
N GLY A 66 -14.84 16.56 -0.75
CA GLY A 66 -16.02 16.47 -1.63
C GLY A 66 -16.06 15.22 -2.49
N GLY A 67 -15.55 14.08 -1.99
CA GLY A 67 -15.45 12.81 -2.73
C GLY A 67 -14.27 12.75 -3.71
N VAL A 68 -13.46 13.80 -3.83
CA VAL A 68 -12.32 13.89 -4.75
C VAL A 68 -11.02 13.66 -3.99
N LEU A 69 -10.20 12.74 -4.49
CA LEU A 69 -8.85 12.52 -3.96
C LEU A 69 -7.96 13.73 -4.28
N LYS A 70 -7.45 14.40 -3.26
CA LYS A 70 -6.53 15.55 -3.37
C LYS A 70 -5.07 15.14 -3.20
N GLY A 71 -4.82 14.00 -2.54
CA GLY A 71 -3.48 13.48 -2.31
C GLY A 71 -3.47 12.34 -1.32
N ILE A 72 -2.28 11.81 -1.07
CA ILE A 72 -2.01 10.79 -0.05
C ILE A 72 -0.95 11.36 0.90
N LYS A 73 -1.33 11.60 2.14
CA LYS A 73 -0.41 12.10 3.17
C LYS A 73 0.61 11.07 3.59
N SER A 74 0.16 9.82 3.74
CA SER A 74 1.03 8.66 4.03
C SER A 74 0.40 7.38 3.48
N LEU A 75 1.25 6.44 3.12
CA LEU A 75 0.90 5.06 2.77
C LEU A 75 2.01 4.17 3.29
N ASP A 76 1.64 3.26 4.16
CA ASP A 76 2.49 2.22 4.73
C ASP A 76 1.86 0.87 4.46
N PHE A 77 2.66 -0.09 4.01
CA PHE A 77 2.18 -1.41 3.61
C PHE A 77 3.22 -2.46 3.98
N ALA A 78 2.76 -3.56 4.54
CA ALA A 78 3.60 -4.69 4.91
C ALA A 78 3.01 -6.01 4.45
N VAL A 79 3.88 -6.91 4.00
CA VAL A 79 3.58 -8.32 3.69
C VAL A 79 4.34 -9.19 4.65
N GLU A 80 3.66 -10.10 5.32
CA GLU A 80 4.27 -11.09 6.20
C GLU A 80 4.97 -12.17 5.36
N VAL A 81 6.29 -12.32 5.52
CA VAL A 81 7.10 -13.21 4.69
C VAL A 81 6.70 -14.68 4.86
N GLU A 82 6.35 -15.11 6.07
CA GLU A 82 5.93 -16.48 6.37
C GLU A 82 4.55 -16.83 5.78
N GLN A 83 3.80 -15.82 5.31
CA GLN A 83 2.49 -15.94 4.69
C GLN A 83 2.54 -15.78 3.15
N LEU A 84 3.74 -15.90 2.58
CA LEU A 84 3.94 -16.02 1.13
C LEU A 84 3.81 -17.50 0.73
N VAL A 85 2.75 -17.84 0.01
CA VAL A 85 2.34 -19.22 -0.25
C VAL A 85 2.18 -19.48 -1.75
N SER A 86 2.86 -20.49 -2.27
CA SER A 86 2.73 -20.97 -3.66
C SER A 86 1.85 -22.20 -3.81
N GLY A 87 1.45 -22.82 -2.70
CA GLY A 87 0.77 -24.12 -2.69
C GLY A 87 1.74 -25.30 -2.88
N ARG A 88 3.05 -25.06 -2.97
CA ARG A 88 4.08 -26.11 -3.16
C ARG A 88 5.10 -26.00 -2.03
N LYS A 89 5.06 -26.92 -1.07
CA LYS A 89 5.90 -26.87 0.16
C LYS A 89 7.40 -26.63 -0.11
N GLY A 90 7.96 -27.27 -1.15
CA GLY A 90 9.38 -27.08 -1.51
C GLY A 90 9.70 -25.68 -2.02
N MET A 91 8.77 -25.07 -2.78
CA MET A 91 8.92 -23.69 -3.25
C MET A 91 8.75 -22.71 -2.09
N ASP A 92 7.76 -22.93 -1.22
CA ASP A 92 7.54 -22.09 -0.04
C ASP A 92 8.79 -22.10 0.87
N ALA A 93 9.37 -23.28 1.15
CA ALA A 93 10.60 -23.37 1.93
C ALA A 93 11.79 -22.62 1.30
N ASN A 94 11.95 -22.72 -0.04
CA ASN A 94 12.98 -21.99 -0.76
C ASN A 94 12.74 -20.46 -0.71
N THR A 95 11.49 -20.02 -0.80
CA THR A 95 11.10 -18.60 -0.68
C THR A 95 11.45 -18.06 0.70
N LEU A 96 11.06 -18.76 1.76
CA LEU A 96 11.37 -18.37 3.14
C LEU A 96 12.90 -18.30 3.41
N LYS A 97 13.65 -19.25 2.87
CA LYS A 97 15.12 -19.26 2.95
C LYS A 97 15.73 -18.09 2.20
N ALA A 98 15.28 -17.82 0.96
CA ALA A 98 15.81 -16.75 0.12
C ALA A 98 15.53 -15.37 0.75
N LEU A 99 14.35 -15.18 1.31
CA LEU A 99 13.94 -13.95 2.01
C LEU A 99 14.47 -13.85 3.44
N LYS A 100 15.17 -14.88 3.94
CA LYS A 100 15.72 -14.94 5.31
C LYS A 100 14.63 -14.70 6.37
N SER A 101 13.50 -15.39 6.26
CA SER A 101 12.27 -15.16 7.06
C SER A 101 12.49 -15.26 8.58
N LYS A 102 13.50 -16.00 9.03
CA LYS A 102 13.87 -16.07 10.46
C LYS A 102 14.30 -14.70 11.01
N THR A 103 14.96 -13.88 10.20
CA THR A 103 15.49 -12.56 10.56
C THR A 103 14.54 -11.44 10.12
N TYR A 104 14.01 -11.51 8.90
CA TYR A 104 13.19 -10.47 8.31
C TYR A 104 11.76 -10.99 8.15
N LYS A 105 10.90 -10.61 9.08
CA LYS A 105 9.52 -11.09 9.14
C LYS A 105 8.59 -10.46 8.12
N ASN A 106 8.90 -9.24 7.69
CA ASN A 106 8.05 -8.46 6.80
C ASN A 106 8.84 -7.86 5.63
N ILE A 107 8.17 -7.73 4.51
CA ILE A 107 8.52 -6.84 3.42
C ILE A 107 7.72 -5.55 3.62
N HIS A 108 8.36 -4.38 3.55
CA HIS A 108 7.72 -3.10 3.79
C HIS A 108 7.82 -2.18 2.58
N PHE A 109 6.73 -1.46 2.31
CA PHE A 109 6.72 -0.31 1.43
C PHE A 109 6.23 0.91 2.21
N LYS A 110 6.96 2.03 2.11
CA LYS A 110 6.59 3.30 2.71
C LYS A 110 6.62 4.39 1.65
N LEU A 111 5.48 5.06 1.45
CA LEU A 111 5.39 6.21 0.56
C LEU A 111 6.29 7.34 1.07
N VAL A 112 7.03 7.94 0.16
CA VAL A 112 7.89 9.09 0.46
C VAL A 112 7.30 10.36 -0.12
N ASN A 113 6.87 10.29 -1.39
CA ASN A 113 6.26 11.45 -2.03
C ASN A 113 5.27 11.00 -3.14
N VAL A 114 4.32 11.87 -3.45
CA VAL A 114 3.47 11.81 -4.64
C VAL A 114 3.94 12.91 -5.59
N ALA A 115 4.61 12.53 -6.69
CA ALA A 115 5.15 13.47 -7.66
C ALA A 115 4.05 14.05 -8.56
N LYS A 116 3.03 13.23 -8.90
CA LYS A 116 1.93 13.65 -9.77
C LYS A 116 0.67 12.86 -9.47
N THR A 117 -0.47 13.54 -9.51
CA THR A 117 -1.81 12.95 -9.45
C THR A 117 -2.56 13.32 -10.72
N THR A 118 -3.05 12.33 -11.46
CA THR A 118 -3.83 12.50 -12.69
C THR A 118 -5.20 11.85 -12.50
N ILE A 119 -6.27 12.57 -12.80
CA ILE A 119 -7.64 12.03 -12.83
C ILE A 119 -7.79 11.26 -14.13
N THR A 120 -8.09 9.96 -14.06
CA THR A 120 -8.29 9.10 -15.24
C THR A 120 -9.75 8.95 -15.62
N SER A 121 -10.63 8.94 -14.61
CA SER A 121 -12.09 8.99 -14.76
C SER A 121 -12.72 9.31 -13.40
N THR A 122 -14.05 9.34 -13.29
CA THR A 122 -14.76 9.60 -12.03
C THR A 122 -14.27 8.64 -10.95
N ASN A 123 -13.77 9.20 -9.83
CA ASN A 123 -13.23 8.47 -8.68
C ASN A 123 -12.02 7.57 -8.97
N ASN A 124 -11.39 7.69 -10.16
CA ASN A 124 -10.18 6.94 -10.51
C ASN A 124 -9.04 7.90 -10.82
N TYR A 125 -7.86 7.55 -10.31
CA TYR A 125 -6.67 8.38 -10.34
C TYR A 125 -5.45 7.53 -10.68
N SER A 126 -4.47 8.14 -11.34
CA SER A 126 -3.11 7.61 -11.47
C SER A 126 -2.17 8.48 -10.66
N LEU A 127 -1.41 7.87 -9.75
CA LEU A 127 -0.43 8.53 -8.90
C LEU A 127 0.97 8.06 -9.28
N GLU A 128 1.81 8.98 -9.71
CA GLU A 128 3.25 8.76 -9.87
C GLU A 128 3.90 9.05 -8.51
N THR A 129 4.53 8.04 -7.91
CA THR A 129 5.03 8.13 -6.54
C THR A 129 6.46 7.65 -6.43
N GLN A 130 7.11 8.06 -5.34
CA GLN A 130 8.34 7.46 -4.83
C GLN A 130 8.09 6.87 -3.45
N GLY A 131 8.61 5.69 -3.23
CA GLY A 131 8.52 5.01 -1.94
C GLY A 131 9.78 4.21 -1.64
N ASP A 132 9.97 3.91 -0.38
CA ASP A 132 11.04 3.05 0.12
C ASP A 132 10.52 1.62 0.24
N LEU A 133 11.07 0.72 -0.57
CA LEU A 133 10.78 -0.71 -0.50
C LEU A 133 11.92 -1.42 0.24
N THR A 134 11.57 -2.09 1.33
CA THR A 134 12.50 -2.88 2.14
C THR A 134 12.21 -4.37 1.97
N VAL A 135 13.19 -5.12 1.48
CA VAL A 135 13.13 -6.58 1.32
C VAL A 135 14.40 -7.19 1.91
N SER A 136 14.26 -8.21 2.74
CA SER A 136 15.39 -8.91 3.38
C SER A 136 16.42 -7.98 4.02
N GLY A 137 15.94 -6.89 4.65
CA GLY A 137 16.78 -5.89 5.32
C GLY A 137 17.44 -4.86 4.41
N VAL A 138 17.23 -4.93 3.10
CA VAL A 138 17.74 -3.94 2.13
C VAL A 138 16.62 -3.00 1.74
N THR A 139 16.83 -1.70 1.90
CA THR A 139 15.88 -0.65 1.52
C THR A 139 16.33 0.05 0.24
N LYS A 140 15.43 0.20 -0.71
CA LYS A 140 15.67 0.97 -1.95
C LYS A 140 14.54 1.92 -2.23
N ARG A 141 14.89 3.12 -2.72
CA ARG A 141 13.93 4.07 -3.28
C ARG A 141 13.49 3.54 -4.64
N ILE A 142 12.18 3.38 -4.82
CA ILE A 142 11.57 2.96 -6.08
C ILE A 142 10.54 3.98 -6.56
N ASN A 143 10.35 4.05 -7.88
CA ASN A 143 9.21 4.74 -8.46
C ASN A 143 8.07 3.75 -8.61
N GLN A 144 6.89 4.12 -8.15
CA GLN A 144 5.69 3.30 -8.23
C GLN A 144 4.53 4.12 -8.79
N ILE A 145 3.86 3.59 -9.80
CA ILE A 145 2.60 4.11 -10.28
C ILE A 145 1.48 3.34 -9.60
N PHE A 146 0.62 4.05 -8.86
CA PHE A 146 -0.60 3.49 -8.30
C PHE A 146 -1.80 3.92 -9.14
N LEU A 147 -2.63 2.96 -9.53
CA LEU A 147 -3.99 3.23 -9.94
C LEU A 147 -4.84 3.22 -8.67
N VAL A 148 -5.49 4.35 -8.38
CA VAL A 148 -6.25 4.55 -7.15
C VAL A 148 -7.72 4.75 -7.48
N LYS A 149 -8.59 3.97 -6.82
CA LYS A 149 -10.04 4.15 -6.89
C LYS A 149 -10.56 4.54 -5.51
N VAL A 150 -11.37 5.61 -5.46
CA VAL A 150 -12.11 6.02 -4.26
C VAL A 150 -13.53 5.48 -4.36
N GLN A 151 -13.98 4.74 -3.33
CA GLN A 151 -15.31 4.12 -3.31
C GLN A 151 -15.90 4.23 -1.90
N GLY A 152 -16.72 5.25 -1.68
CA GLY A 152 -17.21 5.60 -0.34
C GLY A 152 -16.04 5.93 0.60
N SER A 153 -15.95 5.24 1.73
CA SER A 153 -14.84 5.37 2.69
C SER A 153 -13.57 4.64 2.25
N LYS A 154 -13.65 3.76 1.23
CA LYS A 154 -12.56 2.90 0.80
C LYS A 154 -11.68 3.57 -0.23
N THR A 155 -10.37 3.35 -0.10
CA THR A 155 -9.38 3.70 -1.11
C THR A 155 -8.67 2.43 -1.57
N ILE A 156 -8.74 2.14 -2.87
CA ILE A 156 -8.20 0.92 -3.47
C ILE A 156 -6.99 1.30 -4.29
N PHE A 157 -5.84 0.76 -3.93
CA PHE A 157 -4.58 0.92 -4.65
C PHE A 157 -4.29 -0.34 -5.47
N SER A 158 -3.98 -0.19 -6.74
CA SER A 158 -3.56 -1.30 -7.59
C SER A 158 -2.39 -0.91 -8.48
N GLY A 159 -1.64 -1.91 -8.90
CA GLY A 159 -0.50 -1.69 -9.77
C GLY A 159 0.37 -2.93 -9.94
N LYS A 160 1.42 -2.78 -10.77
CA LYS A 160 2.46 -3.78 -10.98
C LYS A 160 3.82 -3.16 -10.77
N THR A 161 4.71 -3.89 -10.12
CA THR A 161 6.10 -3.46 -9.88
C THR A 161 7.04 -4.56 -10.29
N LYS A 162 8.00 -4.26 -11.17
CA LYS A 162 9.09 -5.18 -11.50
C LYS A 162 10.22 -4.99 -10.51
N ILE A 163 10.64 -6.08 -9.89
CA ILE A 163 11.71 -6.10 -8.88
C ILE A 163 12.79 -7.08 -9.34
N ASP A 164 14.05 -6.64 -9.30
CA ASP A 164 15.21 -7.52 -9.43
C ASP A 164 15.64 -7.94 -8.02
N MET A 165 15.52 -9.23 -7.72
CA MET A 165 15.86 -9.81 -6.41
C MET A 165 17.32 -9.56 -6.03
N THR A 166 18.24 -9.50 -7.00
CA THR A 166 19.67 -9.34 -6.74
C THR A 166 19.99 -7.97 -6.14
N GLN A 167 19.19 -6.96 -6.46
CA GLN A 167 19.31 -5.61 -5.88
C GLN A 167 18.99 -5.55 -4.38
N TYR A 168 18.32 -6.60 -3.85
CA TYR A 168 18.00 -6.76 -2.43
C TYR A 168 18.87 -7.84 -1.76
N ASN A 169 20.02 -8.16 -2.34
CA ASN A 169 20.94 -9.20 -1.86
C ASN A 169 20.29 -10.57 -1.73
N ILE A 170 19.30 -10.86 -2.58
CA ILE A 170 18.60 -12.13 -2.68
C ILE A 170 19.21 -12.89 -3.86
N LYS A 171 19.80 -14.05 -3.60
CA LYS A 171 20.22 -14.96 -4.67
C LYS A 171 18.99 -15.71 -5.18
N PRO A 172 18.68 -15.64 -6.51
CA PRO A 172 17.58 -16.38 -7.07
C PRO A 172 17.64 -17.86 -6.67
N PRO A 173 16.56 -18.43 -6.11
CA PRO A 173 16.55 -19.82 -5.67
C PRO A 173 16.84 -20.80 -6.79
N LYS A 174 17.47 -21.93 -6.42
CA LYS A 174 17.66 -23.09 -7.28
C LYS A 174 17.03 -24.31 -6.63
N ALA A 175 16.48 -25.22 -7.44
CA ALA A 175 15.92 -26.47 -6.98
C ALA A 175 16.52 -27.65 -7.75
N LEU A 176 16.29 -28.89 -7.27
CA LEU A 176 16.79 -30.13 -7.86
C LEU A 176 18.30 -30.05 -8.15
N MET A 177 19.11 -29.78 -7.11
CA MET A 177 20.56 -29.63 -7.19
C MET A 177 21.06 -28.61 -8.23
N GLY A 178 20.20 -27.59 -8.55
CA GLY A 178 20.53 -26.53 -9.50
C GLY A 178 20.04 -26.76 -10.92
N ALA A 179 19.34 -27.86 -11.20
CA ALA A 179 18.72 -28.11 -12.49
C ALA A 179 17.60 -27.12 -12.79
N ILE A 180 16.81 -26.73 -11.77
CA ILE A 180 15.83 -25.64 -11.88
C ILE A 180 16.47 -24.35 -11.37
N LYS A 181 16.45 -23.32 -12.22
CA LYS A 181 17.01 -21.98 -11.93
C LYS A 181 15.91 -20.95 -12.06
N THR A 182 15.67 -20.20 -10.99
CA THR A 182 14.71 -19.09 -10.97
C THR A 182 15.33 -17.85 -11.63
N GLY A 183 14.54 -17.13 -12.39
CA GLY A 183 14.92 -15.80 -12.92
C GLY A 183 15.13 -14.77 -11.81
N ALA A 184 15.99 -13.79 -12.02
CA ALA A 184 16.27 -12.75 -11.02
C ALA A 184 15.12 -11.74 -10.88
N ALA A 185 14.37 -11.51 -11.95
CA ALA A 185 13.27 -10.56 -11.97
C ALA A 185 11.94 -11.21 -11.56
N VAL A 186 11.19 -10.51 -10.74
CA VAL A 186 9.80 -10.84 -10.39
C VAL A 186 8.89 -9.64 -10.67
N ILE A 187 7.60 -9.92 -10.87
CA ILE A 187 6.56 -8.90 -10.97
C ILE A 187 5.65 -9.05 -9.75
N VAL A 188 5.50 -8.00 -8.99
CA VAL A 188 4.51 -7.91 -7.92
C VAL A 188 3.26 -7.26 -8.49
N ASP A 189 2.17 -8.03 -8.57
CA ASP A 189 0.84 -7.58 -9.01
C ASP A 189 -0.05 -7.44 -7.77
N PHE A 190 -0.61 -6.27 -7.55
CA PHE A 190 -1.35 -6.02 -6.32
C PHE A 190 -2.62 -5.19 -6.52
N LYS A 191 -3.60 -5.50 -5.69
CA LYS A 191 -4.78 -4.70 -5.42
C LYS A 191 -5.00 -4.71 -3.91
N VAL A 192 -4.86 -3.55 -3.27
CA VAL A 192 -4.98 -3.41 -1.81
C VAL A 192 -6.04 -2.38 -1.48
N THR A 193 -7.00 -2.79 -0.66
CA THR A 193 -8.11 -1.96 -0.19
C THR A 193 -7.82 -1.48 1.21
N TYR A 194 -7.96 -0.18 1.44
CA TYR A 194 -7.91 0.48 2.74
C TYR A 194 -9.30 1.04 3.12
N ASN A 195 -9.70 0.84 4.40
CA ASN A 195 -10.94 1.37 4.95
C ASN A 195 -10.75 1.81 6.41
#